data_49221b810b96bed3fffc4bdaf5782ea9
#
_entry.id   49221b810b96bed3fffc4bdaf5782ea9
#
_cell.length_a   1.000
_cell.length_b   1.000
_cell.length_c   1.000
_cell.angle_alpha   90.00
_cell.angle_beta   90.00
_cell.angle_gamma   90.00
#
_symmetry.space_group_name_H-M   'P 1'
#
loop_
_entity.id
_entity.type
_entity.pdbx_description
1 polymer ?
#
loop_
_entity_poly.entity_id
_entity_poly.type
_entity_poly.pdbx_seq_one_letter_code
_entity_poly.pdbx_strand_id
1 'polypeptide(L)'
;MSNFTKEPNEFDLLHDRSLVIVSVEKPEIAAFKSLGISIFNNMFMTCFKLITTINLILLGHILYEGKVQYKLFITFQIGVFILEFLGKYFLIGLIKYVFGENRDMKSLYNLYIKLKTALIFLIPLIIIPLSICSYYILKLIFKYALHLEDSGLISEVYKKYLLPAIIMYFFEILFLLNLQFLYKMKKLKLVFTYMISFLACHAALSWILLFILNFGIFGITISYCFNSLLFFFFSDRKIYRMVAGDAENYFYIIPNKNNFEWEILTNLKTISYYSLINLGEVFIYQFVFLASLFIDNNQLIVNIIYLNFFELIIEINRGFYYTIKREIDSKYQDANDRQTYVQFFFLYYLILSLIIFVTLLLFKYILLNIYIFQGGETILKQIGGGLRIIYSLCILFMGVKIILNGIARGINVQIPNERKVVYIFIFMFFSYLFSFFYDLGIFGLWLSMLILDILHIIENAKKSRSFFYFGSRR
;
A
#
# COMPACT_ATOMS: atom_id res chain seq x y z
N MET A 1 6.15 59.23 4.04
CA MET A 1 4.76 58.70 3.98
C MET A 1 4.60 58.06 2.60
N SER A 2 4.82 56.78 2.50
CA SER A 2 4.58 55.99 1.29
C SER A 2 3.67 54.84 1.66
N ASN A 3 2.42 54.92 1.18
CA ASN A 3 1.40 53.92 1.32
C ASN A 3 1.80 52.67 0.52
N PHE A 4 2.29 51.65 1.18
CA PHE A 4 2.33 50.29 0.63
C PHE A 4 0.90 49.70 0.73
N THR A 5 0.19 49.72 -0.39
CA THR A 5 -1.00 48.90 -0.58
C THR A 5 -0.54 47.44 -0.59
N LYS A 6 -0.81 46.74 0.53
CA LYS A 6 -0.70 45.28 0.58
C LYS A 6 -1.68 44.71 -0.43
N GLU A 7 -1.16 44.04 -1.47
CA GLU A 7 -1.99 43.11 -2.25
C GLU A 7 -2.58 42.07 -1.31
N PRO A 8 -3.89 41.76 -1.43
CA PRO A 8 -4.51 40.74 -0.59
C PRO A 8 -3.84 39.38 -0.89
N ASN A 9 -3.38 38.72 0.16
CA ASN A 9 -2.82 37.39 0.08
C ASN A 9 -3.80 36.45 -0.63
N GLU A 10 -3.33 35.62 -1.56
CA GLU A 10 -4.10 34.56 -2.24
C GLU A 10 -4.88 33.67 -1.24
N PHE A 11 -4.56 33.71 0.05
CA PHE A 11 -5.25 33.03 1.13
C PHE A 11 -6.63 33.63 1.47
N ASP A 12 -6.83 34.95 1.32
CA ASP A 12 -8.13 35.60 1.62
C ASP A 12 -9.14 35.37 0.50
N LEU A 13 -8.68 35.16 -0.74
CA LEU A 13 -9.53 34.84 -1.88
C LEU A 13 -10.07 33.39 -1.88
N LEU A 14 -9.52 32.50 -1.05
CA LEU A 14 -9.99 31.12 -0.92
C LEU A 14 -11.09 30.95 0.13
N HIS A 15 -11.26 31.91 1.06
CA HIS A 15 -12.28 31.83 2.09
C HIS A 15 -13.65 32.34 1.58
N ASP A 16 -13.66 33.24 0.60
CA ASP A 16 -14.91 33.86 0.09
C ASP A 16 -15.59 33.07 -1.04
N ARG A 17 -14.95 31.98 -1.54
CA ARG A 17 -15.54 31.09 -2.55
C ARG A 17 -16.28 29.88 -1.99
N SER A 18 -16.54 29.81 -0.69
CA SER A 18 -17.29 28.69 -0.08
C SER A 18 -18.82 28.84 -0.16
N LEU A 19 -19.31 29.97 -0.71
CA LEU A 19 -20.73 30.14 -1.09
C LEU A 19 -20.93 29.93 -2.61
N VAL A 20 -20.27 28.93 -3.18
CA VAL A 20 -20.72 28.37 -4.46
C VAL A 20 -22.02 27.64 -4.13
N ILE A 21 -23.12 28.17 -4.66
CA ILE A 21 -24.36 27.42 -4.83
C ILE A 21 -23.98 26.04 -5.35
N VAL A 22 -23.94 25.07 -4.45
CA VAL A 22 -23.76 23.67 -4.82
C VAL A 22 -25.03 23.33 -5.57
N SER A 23 -25.01 23.45 -6.89
CA SER A 23 -26.01 22.76 -7.70
C SER A 23 -25.96 21.32 -7.22
N VAL A 24 -27.04 20.87 -6.58
CA VAL A 24 -27.11 19.51 -6.01
C VAL A 24 -26.98 18.57 -7.19
N GLU A 25 -25.74 18.15 -7.42
CA GLU A 25 -25.41 17.20 -8.49
C GLU A 25 -26.17 15.92 -8.18
N LYS A 26 -26.85 15.37 -9.19
CA LYS A 26 -27.60 14.12 -9.00
C LYS A 26 -26.68 13.05 -8.41
N PRO A 27 -27.12 12.29 -7.39
CA PRO A 27 -26.30 11.31 -6.68
C PRO A 27 -25.62 10.30 -7.61
N GLU A 28 -26.30 9.93 -8.72
CA GLU A 28 -25.76 8.98 -9.71
C GLU A 28 -24.53 9.53 -10.44
N ILE A 29 -24.59 10.82 -10.85
CA ILE A 29 -23.49 11.49 -11.55
C ILE A 29 -22.32 11.71 -10.58
N ALA A 30 -22.63 12.09 -9.34
CA ALA A 30 -21.64 12.25 -8.29
C ALA A 30 -20.93 10.91 -7.98
N ALA A 31 -21.66 9.79 -7.95
CA ALA A 31 -21.10 8.46 -7.76
C ALA A 31 -20.11 8.10 -8.88
N PHE A 32 -20.48 8.35 -10.14
CA PHE A 32 -19.59 8.08 -11.28
C PHE A 32 -18.32 8.93 -11.26
N LYS A 33 -18.42 10.24 -11.00
CA LYS A 33 -17.25 11.13 -10.86
C LYS A 33 -16.36 10.72 -9.69
N SER A 34 -16.96 10.33 -8.57
CA SER A 34 -16.22 9.87 -7.39
C SER A 34 -15.45 8.59 -7.66
N LEU A 35 -15.94 7.71 -8.53
CA LEU A 35 -15.21 6.50 -8.93
C LEU A 35 -13.87 6.85 -9.60
N GLY A 36 -13.86 7.81 -10.54
CA GLY A 36 -12.62 8.29 -11.17
C GLY A 36 -11.63 8.91 -10.17
N ILE A 37 -12.13 9.70 -9.21
CA ILE A 37 -11.29 10.32 -8.16
C ILE A 37 -10.78 9.28 -7.16
N SER A 38 -11.50 8.19 -6.97
CA SER A 38 -11.16 7.14 -6.00
C SER A 38 -9.79 6.54 -6.23
N ILE A 39 -9.40 6.35 -7.48
CA ILE A 39 -8.08 5.82 -7.86
C ILE A 39 -6.96 6.68 -7.28
N PHE A 40 -7.18 8.01 -7.18
CA PHE A 40 -6.19 8.94 -6.68
C PHE A 40 -6.13 9.04 -5.15
N ASN A 41 -7.19 8.64 -4.44
CA ASN A 41 -7.25 8.79 -2.99
C ASN A 41 -6.26 7.90 -2.20
N ASN A 42 -5.78 6.83 -2.78
CA ASN A 42 -4.72 6.01 -2.18
C ASN A 42 -3.50 5.87 -3.10
N MET A 43 -3.36 6.76 -4.07
CA MET A 43 -2.37 6.66 -5.15
C MET A 43 -0.93 6.58 -4.62
N PHE A 44 -0.60 7.30 -3.55
CA PHE A 44 0.75 7.26 -3.00
C PHE A 44 1.13 5.85 -2.49
N MET A 45 0.22 5.13 -1.83
CA MET A 45 0.49 3.73 -1.43
C MET A 45 0.55 2.80 -2.64
N THR A 46 -0.33 3.02 -3.62
CA THR A 46 -0.31 2.29 -4.89
C THR A 46 1.03 2.48 -5.61
N CYS A 47 1.58 3.71 -5.65
CA CYS A 47 2.87 3.98 -6.28
C CYS A 47 4.03 3.27 -5.57
N PHE A 48 4.04 3.22 -4.24
CA PHE A 48 5.08 2.47 -3.53
C PHE A 48 4.98 0.97 -3.77
N LYS A 49 3.78 0.42 -3.92
CA LYS A 49 3.62 -0.98 -4.37
C LYS A 49 4.05 -1.20 -5.82
N LEU A 50 3.80 -0.22 -6.69
CA LEU A 50 4.30 -0.26 -8.07
C LEU A 50 5.83 -0.32 -8.14
N ILE A 51 6.56 0.33 -7.22
CA ILE A 51 8.02 0.23 -7.15
C ILE A 51 8.45 -1.21 -6.89
N THR A 52 7.87 -1.85 -5.88
CA THR A 52 8.16 -3.27 -5.59
C THR A 52 7.82 -4.15 -6.78
N THR A 53 6.70 -3.88 -7.46
CA THR A 53 6.30 -4.57 -8.69
C THR A 53 7.32 -4.38 -9.81
N ILE A 54 7.75 -3.14 -10.07
CA ILE A 54 8.79 -2.83 -11.08
C ILE A 54 10.08 -3.55 -10.76
N ASN A 55 10.53 -3.54 -9.51
CA ASN A 55 11.73 -4.25 -9.09
C ASN A 55 11.65 -5.75 -9.34
N LEU A 56 10.52 -6.38 -9.03
CA LEU A 56 10.30 -7.80 -9.29
C LEU A 56 10.23 -8.11 -10.79
N ILE A 57 9.58 -7.27 -11.59
CA ILE A 57 9.56 -7.41 -13.05
C ILE A 57 10.98 -7.32 -13.61
N LEU A 58 11.72 -6.28 -13.24
CA LEU A 58 13.09 -6.10 -13.71
C LEU A 58 14.00 -7.27 -13.31
N LEU A 59 13.89 -7.76 -12.08
CA LEU A 59 14.62 -8.96 -11.63
C LEU A 59 14.20 -10.19 -12.40
N GLY A 60 12.92 -10.42 -12.62
CA GLY A 60 12.43 -11.57 -13.38
C GLY A 60 12.92 -11.59 -14.84
N HIS A 61 13.11 -10.41 -15.45
CA HIS A 61 13.63 -10.28 -16.79
C HIS A 61 15.15 -10.52 -16.90
N ILE A 62 15.94 -10.16 -15.88
CA ILE A 62 17.38 -10.45 -15.83
C ILE A 62 17.62 -11.93 -15.58
N LEU A 63 16.77 -12.51 -14.76
CA LEU A 63 16.97 -13.84 -14.21
C LEU A 63 16.65 -14.99 -15.18
N TYR A 64 16.45 -14.68 -16.46
CA TYR A 64 16.00 -15.65 -17.46
C TYR A 64 17.00 -16.75 -17.81
N GLU A 65 18.28 -16.61 -17.49
CA GLU A 65 19.35 -17.50 -18.00
C GLU A 65 19.67 -18.76 -17.16
N GLY A 66 18.95 -19.12 -16.10
CA GLY A 66 19.21 -20.39 -15.39
C GLY A 66 18.58 -20.58 -14.00
N LYS A 67 18.58 -21.82 -13.50
CA LYS A 67 17.97 -22.24 -12.21
C LYS A 67 18.47 -21.48 -10.96
N VAL A 68 19.70 -21.00 -10.97
CA VAL A 68 20.31 -20.22 -9.87
C VAL A 68 19.53 -18.92 -9.61
N GLN A 69 18.84 -18.44 -10.59
CA GLN A 69 18.21 -17.13 -10.62
C GLN A 69 16.86 -17.11 -9.90
N TYR A 70 16.11 -18.21 -9.89
CA TYR A 70 14.88 -18.29 -9.08
C TYR A 70 15.17 -18.18 -7.58
N LYS A 71 16.29 -18.73 -7.14
CA LYS A 71 16.73 -18.57 -5.74
C LYS A 71 16.97 -17.11 -5.39
N LEU A 72 17.56 -16.33 -6.31
CA LEU A 72 17.81 -14.90 -6.12
C LEU A 72 16.49 -14.13 -6.01
N PHE A 73 15.52 -14.43 -6.89
CA PHE A 73 14.18 -13.83 -6.86
C PHE A 73 13.47 -14.10 -5.53
N ILE A 74 13.48 -15.35 -5.07
CA ILE A 74 12.91 -15.75 -3.78
C ILE A 74 13.63 -15.04 -2.63
N THR A 75 14.97 -15.03 -2.62
CA THR A 75 15.77 -14.41 -1.56
C THR A 75 15.54 -12.91 -1.49
N PHE A 76 15.46 -12.24 -2.63
CA PHE A 76 15.14 -10.82 -2.72
C PHE A 76 13.75 -10.56 -2.12
N GLN A 77 12.73 -11.33 -2.51
CA GLN A 77 11.37 -11.14 -2.02
C GLN A 77 11.24 -11.38 -0.51
N ILE A 78 11.94 -12.38 0.03
CA ILE A 78 11.99 -12.59 1.49
C ILE A 78 12.63 -11.39 2.18
N GLY A 79 13.71 -10.84 1.62
CA GLY A 79 14.36 -9.64 2.15
C GLY A 79 13.44 -8.42 2.15
N VAL A 80 12.75 -8.18 1.03
CA VAL A 80 11.72 -7.13 0.92
C VAL A 80 10.63 -7.32 1.96
N PHE A 81 10.13 -8.55 2.10
CA PHE A 81 9.11 -8.89 3.09
C PHE A 81 9.54 -8.52 4.52
N ILE A 82 10.74 -8.90 4.94
CA ILE A 82 11.22 -8.62 6.30
C ILE A 82 11.23 -7.11 6.57
N LEU A 83 11.80 -6.32 5.66
CA LEU A 83 11.94 -4.88 5.86
C LEU A 83 10.63 -4.12 5.67
N GLU A 84 9.83 -4.48 4.67
CA GLU A 84 8.56 -3.80 4.41
C GLU A 84 7.51 -4.17 5.45
N PHE A 85 7.29 -5.44 5.72
CA PHE A 85 6.22 -5.85 6.61
C PHE A 85 6.50 -5.46 8.07
N LEU A 86 7.67 -5.82 8.59
CA LEU A 86 8.01 -5.58 10.00
C LEU A 86 8.42 -4.13 10.28
N GLY A 87 8.96 -3.41 9.29
CA GLY A 87 9.48 -2.05 9.48
C GLY A 87 8.60 -0.98 8.84
N LYS A 88 8.57 -0.96 7.52
CA LYS A 88 7.92 0.09 6.73
C LYS A 88 6.41 0.24 7.00
N TYR A 89 5.66 -0.87 7.03
CA TYR A 89 4.21 -0.81 7.27
C TYR A 89 3.86 -0.28 8.67
N PHE A 90 4.68 -0.58 9.67
CA PHE A 90 4.51 -0.02 11.01
C PHE A 90 4.65 1.51 10.98
N LEU A 91 5.70 2.02 10.37
CA LEU A 91 5.98 3.46 10.27
C LEU A 91 4.93 4.20 9.41
N ILE A 92 4.45 3.58 8.34
CA ILE A 92 3.35 4.11 7.52
C ILE A 92 2.05 4.19 8.33
N GLY A 93 1.75 3.18 9.13
CA GLY A 93 0.60 3.19 10.03
C GLY A 93 0.60 4.38 10.97
N LEU A 94 1.78 4.71 11.52
CA LEU A 94 2.00 5.88 12.36
C LEU A 94 1.71 7.19 11.61
N ILE A 95 2.24 7.36 10.40
CA ILE A 95 1.98 8.55 9.58
C ILE A 95 0.48 8.70 9.29
N LYS A 96 -0.19 7.63 8.89
CA LYS A 96 -1.63 7.63 8.57
C LYS A 96 -2.49 7.99 9.78
N TYR A 97 -2.15 7.47 10.96
CA TYR A 97 -2.89 7.76 12.18
C TYR A 97 -2.81 9.24 12.55
N VAL A 98 -1.60 9.78 12.59
CA VAL A 98 -1.35 11.17 13.00
C VAL A 98 -2.05 12.16 12.07
N PHE A 99 -2.07 11.90 10.75
CA PHE A 99 -2.77 12.73 9.79
C PHE A 99 -4.24 12.35 9.58
N GLY A 100 -4.79 11.39 10.33
CA GLY A 100 -6.17 10.90 10.17
C GLY A 100 -7.24 11.94 10.52
N GLU A 101 -6.99 12.83 11.46
CA GLU A 101 -7.93 13.82 11.95
C GLU A 101 -7.99 15.08 11.07
N ASN A 102 -9.17 15.71 10.99
CA ASN A 102 -9.32 17.02 10.35
C ASN A 102 -8.82 18.09 11.31
N ARG A 103 -7.80 18.84 10.90
CA ARG A 103 -7.18 19.89 11.69
C ARG A 103 -7.07 21.19 10.87
N ASP A 104 -6.97 22.32 11.55
CA ASP A 104 -6.61 23.59 10.94
C ASP A 104 -5.17 23.58 10.42
N MET A 105 -4.85 24.49 9.50
CA MET A 105 -3.56 24.48 8.79
C MET A 105 -2.36 24.67 9.72
N LYS A 106 -2.50 25.52 10.75
CA LYS A 106 -1.41 25.81 11.70
C LYS A 106 -1.12 24.59 12.57
N SER A 107 -2.15 23.91 13.07
CA SER A 107 -1.99 22.69 13.86
C SER A 107 -1.48 21.53 13.00
N LEU A 108 -1.88 21.45 11.72
CA LEU A 108 -1.37 20.48 10.77
C LEU A 108 0.14 20.66 10.53
N TYR A 109 0.61 21.90 10.38
CA TYR A 109 2.03 22.17 10.20
C TYR A 109 2.86 21.81 11.44
N ASN A 110 2.42 22.23 12.63
CA ASN A 110 3.09 21.87 13.87
C ASN A 110 3.17 20.36 14.06
N LEU A 111 2.08 19.64 13.75
CA LEU A 111 2.03 18.19 13.78
C LEU A 111 3.02 17.55 12.80
N TYR A 112 3.11 18.10 11.57
CA TYR A 112 4.07 17.65 10.57
C TYR A 112 5.51 17.76 11.08
N ILE A 113 5.89 18.90 11.67
CA ILE A 113 7.24 19.12 12.22
C ILE A 113 7.54 18.14 13.36
N LYS A 114 6.61 17.98 14.32
CA LYS A 114 6.73 17.03 15.42
C LYS A 114 6.90 15.59 14.94
N LEU A 115 6.06 15.18 13.97
CA LEU A 115 6.14 13.83 13.41
C LEU A 115 7.42 13.62 12.60
N LYS A 116 7.89 14.62 11.84
CA LYS A 116 9.16 14.57 11.12
C LYS A 116 10.32 14.35 12.09
N THR A 117 10.34 15.10 13.21
CA THR A 117 11.33 14.92 14.27
C THR A 117 11.31 13.50 14.85
N ALA A 118 10.12 13.01 15.21
CA ALA A 118 9.99 11.67 15.77
C ALA A 118 10.44 10.58 14.77
N LEU A 119 10.09 10.70 13.48
CA LEU A 119 10.46 9.73 12.45
C LEU A 119 11.97 9.68 12.19
N ILE A 120 12.68 10.81 12.26
CA ILE A 120 14.14 10.84 12.10
C ILE A 120 14.84 9.92 13.13
N PHE A 121 14.28 9.78 14.33
CA PHE A 121 14.81 8.88 15.36
C PHE A 121 14.21 7.46 15.26
N LEU A 122 12.90 7.34 14.98
CA LEU A 122 12.23 6.06 14.97
C LEU A 122 12.61 5.18 13.76
N ILE A 123 12.84 5.79 12.58
CA ILE A 123 13.22 5.02 11.40
C ILE A 123 14.52 4.25 11.60
N PRO A 124 15.65 4.89 12.01
CA PRO A 124 16.87 4.16 12.29
C PRO A 124 16.70 3.13 13.42
N LEU A 125 15.97 3.48 14.48
CA LEU A 125 15.73 2.59 15.62
C LEU A 125 15.03 1.28 15.21
N ILE A 126 14.17 1.30 14.19
CA ILE A 126 13.42 0.13 13.73
C ILE A 126 14.16 -0.55 12.58
N ILE A 127 14.57 0.21 11.56
CA ILE A 127 15.09 -0.36 10.31
C ILE A 127 16.51 -0.92 10.48
N ILE A 128 17.39 -0.30 11.30
CA ILE A 128 18.74 -0.81 11.50
C ILE A 128 18.74 -2.19 12.15
N PRO A 129 18.07 -2.42 13.30
CA PRO A 129 17.99 -3.76 13.87
C PRO A 129 17.37 -4.79 12.93
N LEU A 130 16.28 -4.43 12.23
CA LEU A 130 15.65 -5.31 11.26
C LEU A 130 16.59 -5.67 10.09
N SER A 131 17.34 -4.70 9.58
CA SER A 131 18.31 -4.95 8.51
C SER A 131 19.42 -5.89 8.98
N ILE A 132 19.95 -5.69 10.19
CA ILE A 132 20.97 -6.57 10.77
C ILE A 132 20.40 -7.98 11.02
N CYS A 133 19.23 -8.07 11.62
CA CYS A 133 18.56 -9.34 11.90
C CYS A 133 18.13 -10.08 10.62
N SER A 134 17.88 -9.35 9.54
CA SER A 134 17.41 -9.95 8.28
C SER A 134 18.37 -11.00 7.72
N TYR A 135 19.67 -10.85 7.92
CA TYR A 135 20.67 -11.87 7.54
C TYR A 135 20.42 -13.20 8.23
N TYR A 136 20.22 -13.15 9.54
CA TYR A 136 19.97 -14.35 10.35
C TYR A 136 18.60 -14.95 10.05
N ILE A 137 17.58 -14.12 9.87
CA ILE A 137 16.22 -14.55 9.50
C ILE A 137 16.25 -15.25 8.13
N LEU A 138 16.93 -14.68 7.13
CA LEU A 138 17.12 -15.31 5.83
C LEU A 138 17.80 -16.69 5.97
N LYS A 139 18.88 -16.76 6.75
CA LYS A 139 19.59 -18.02 6.98
C LYS A 139 18.69 -19.09 7.63
N LEU A 140 17.84 -18.71 8.57
CA LEU A 140 16.86 -19.60 9.19
C LEU A 140 15.80 -20.06 8.18
N ILE A 141 15.24 -19.16 7.40
CA ILE A 141 14.23 -19.49 6.37
C ILE A 141 14.83 -20.43 5.32
N PHE A 142 16.03 -20.15 4.84
CA PHE A 142 16.70 -21.02 3.86
C PHE A 142 16.93 -22.41 4.40
N LYS A 143 17.40 -22.53 5.64
CA LYS A 143 17.67 -23.82 6.27
C LYS A 143 16.40 -24.63 6.55
N TYR A 144 15.38 -24.00 7.15
CA TYR A 144 14.24 -24.73 7.71
C TYR A 144 12.98 -24.76 6.81
N ALA A 145 12.78 -23.75 5.96
CA ALA A 145 11.62 -23.70 5.07
C ALA A 145 11.96 -24.14 3.65
N LEU A 146 13.05 -23.62 3.09
CA LEU A 146 13.42 -23.90 1.70
C LEU A 146 14.37 -25.11 1.56
N HIS A 147 14.92 -25.62 2.66
CA HIS A 147 15.92 -26.71 2.67
C HIS A 147 17.11 -26.44 1.74
N LEU A 148 17.54 -25.19 1.65
CA LEU A 148 18.63 -24.74 0.78
C LEU A 148 19.79 -24.24 1.65
N GLU A 149 21.01 -24.72 1.31
CA GLU A 149 22.24 -24.22 1.90
C GLU A 149 22.99 -23.37 0.86
N ASP A 150 22.65 -22.07 0.78
CA ASP A 150 23.29 -21.12 -0.13
C ASP A 150 23.67 -19.85 0.61
N SER A 151 24.77 -19.95 1.39
CA SER A 151 25.29 -18.82 2.18
C SER A 151 25.82 -17.68 1.29
N GLY A 152 26.28 -17.98 0.09
CA GLY A 152 26.79 -17.00 -0.87
C GLY A 152 25.70 -16.07 -1.36
N LEU A 153 24.57 -16.63 -1.77
CA LEU A 153 23.41 -15.89 -2.25
C LEU A 153 22.79 -15.01 -1.15
N ILE A 154 22.64 -15.56 0.06
CA ILE A 154 22.14 -14.80 1.22
C ILE A 154 23.05 -13.60 1.49
N SER A 155 24.38 -13.82 1.49
CA SER A 155 25.37 -12.76 1.70
C SER A 155 25.31 -11.69 0.58
N GLU A 156 25.07 -12.10 -0.64
CA GLU A 156 24.95 -11.19 -1.79
C GLU A 156 23.71 -10.28 -1.64
N VAL A 157 22.54 -10.84 -1.42
CA VAL A 157 21.30 -10.07 -1.23
C VAL A 157 21.40 -9.18 0.02
N TYR A 158 21.97 -9.68 1.09
CA TYR A 158 22.18 -8.90 2.31
C TYR A 158 23.05 -7.66 2.05
N LYS A 159 24.24 -7.85 1.45
CA LYS A 159 25.19 -6.76 1.21
C LYS A 159 24.73 -5.77 0.15
N LYS A 160 24.11 -6.29 -0.94
CA LYS A 160 23.73 -5.46 -2.09
C LYS A 160 22.36 -4.82 -1.99
N TYR A 161 21.45 -5.35 -1.14
CA TYR A 161 20.11 -4.83 -0.99
C TYR A 161 19.75 -4.48 0.45
N LEU A 162 19.78 -5.44 1.39
CA LEU A 162 19.19 -5.25 2.72
C LEU A 162 19.95 -4.22 3.57
N LEU A 163 21.27 -4.22 3.50
CA LEU A 163 22.07 -3.25 4.24
C LEU A 163 21.91 -1.82 3.69
N PRO A 164 22.03 -1.56 2.37
CA PRO A 164 21.76 -0.24 1.82
C PRO A 164 20.29 0.20 1.93
N ALA A 165 19.36 -0.74 2.09
CA ALA A 165 17.95 -0.45 2.29
C ALA A 165 17.65 0.42 3.53
N ILE A 166 18.56 0.48 4.50
CA ILE A 166 18.49 1.40 5.64
C ILE A 166 18.37 2.84 5.15
N ILE A 167 19.24 3.25 4.23
CA ILE A 167 19.25 4.60 3.64
C ILE A 167 18.00 4.79 2.78
N MET A 168 17.67 3.81 1.98
CA MET A 168 16.51 3.80 1.09
C MET A 168 15.22 4.06 1.86
N TYR A 169 14.93 3.26 2.89
CA TYR A 169 13.70 3.40 3.68
C TYR A 169 13.69 4.66 4.55
N PHE A 170 14.84 5.12 5.01
CA PHE A 170 14.93 6.39 5.74
C PHE A 170 14.37 7.55 4.91
N PHE A 171 14.86 7.74 3.69
CA PHE A 171 14.40 8.83 2.84
C PHE A 171 13.02 8.58 2.23
N GLU A 172 12.68 7.33 1.93
CA GLU A 172 11.34 6.98 1.43
C GLU A 172 10.24 7.32 2.43
N ILE A 173 10.42 6.98 3.70
CA ILE A 173 9.41 7.25 4.74
C ILE A 173 9.27 8.75 4.99
N LEU A 174 10.38 9.50 4.98
CA LEU A 174 10.33 10.96 5.07
C LEU A 174 9.70 11.59 3.83
N PHE A 175 9.95 11.06 2.64
CA PHE A 175 9.27 11.47 1.42
C PHE A 175 7.75 11.19 1.49
N LEU A 176 7.37 10.05 1.99
CA LEU A 176 5.98 9.68 2.22
C LEU A 176 5.29 10.66 3.20
N LEU A 177 5.97 11.05 4.27
CA LEU A 177 5.49 12.07 5.20
C LEU A 177 5.22 13.40 4.48
N ASN A 178 6.15 13.84 3.63
CA ASN A 178 6.01 15.06 2.84
C ASN A 178 4.80 14.99 1.91
N LEU A 179 4.60 13.86 1.22
CA LEU A 179 3.44 13.64 0.37
C LEU A 179 2.12 13.66 1.14
N GLN A 180 2.08 13.06 2.33
CA GLN A 180 0.90 13.10 3.20
C GLN A 180 0.55 14.51 3.65
N PHE A 181 1.55 15.29 4.03
CA PHE A 181 1.36 16.69 4.39
C PHE A 181 0.81 17.50 3.19
N LEU A 182 1.43 17.39 2.02
CA LEU A 182 0.94 18.06 0.79
C LEU A 182 -0.47 17.62 0.40
N TYR A 183 -0.80 16.34 0.59
CA TYR A 183 -2.15 15.83 0.35
C TYR A 183 -3.17 16.48 1.29
N LYS A 184 -2.86 16.59 2.58
CA LYS A 184 -3.72 17.27 3.57
C LYS A 184 -3.85 18.76 3.30
N MET A 185 -2.81 19.39 2.75
CA MET A 185 -2.87 20.76 2.23
C MET A 185 -3.67 20.91 0.93
N LYS A 186 -4.35 19.86 0.45
CA LYS A 186 -5.12 19.83 -0.81
C LYS A 186 -4.27 20.14 -2.06
N LYS A 187 -2.95 19.97 -2.02
CA LYS A 187 -2.04 20.18 -3.15
C LYS A 187 -1.91 18.89 -4.02
N LEU A 188 -3.05 18.33 -4.41
CA LEU A 188 -3.14 17.03 -5.11
C LEU A 188 -2.31 16.96 -6.40
N LYS A 189 -2.32 18.02 -7.21
CA LYS A 189 -1.54 18.07 -8.45
C LYS A 189 -0.04 17.89 -8.17
N LEU A 190 0.47 18.51 -7.11
CA LEU A 190 1.87 18.41 -6.73
C LEU A 190 2.23 17.01 -6.24
N VAL A 191 1.38 16.43 -5.39
CA VAL A 191 1.53 15.04 -4.93
C VAL A 191 1.62 14.08 -6.12
N PHE A 192 0.67 14.21 -7.05
CA PHE A 192 0.61 13.40 -8.26
C PHE A 192 1.88 13.54 -9.12
N THR A 193 2.34 14.77 -9.35
CA THR A 193 3.57 15.01 -10.12
C THR A 193 4.77 14.34 -9.47
N TYR A 194 4.97 14.51 -8.15
CA TYR A 194 6.09 13.87 -7.46
C TYR A 194 6.04 12.35 -7.56
N MET A 195 4.87 11.75 -7.43
CA MET A 195 4.72 10.29 -7.46
C MET A 195 5.01 9.70 -8.83
N ILE A 196 4.44 10.29 -9.90
CA ILE A 196 4.71 9.82 -11.27
C ILE A 196 6.18 10.02 -11.63
N SER A 197 6.75 11.19 -11.29
CA SER A 197 8.16 11.45 -11.56
C SER A 197 9.07 10.47 -10.79
N PHE A 198 8.74 10.16 -9.54
CA PHE A 198 9.47 9.18 -8.75
C PHE A 198 9.46 7.78 -9.40
N LEU A 199 8.27 7.30 -9.83
CA LEU A 199 8.13 6.00 -10.51
C LEU A 199 8.89 5.98 -11.84
N ALA A 200 8.74 7.01 -12.67
CA ALA A 200 9.39 7.09 -13.97
C ALA A 200 10.92 7.14 -13.84
N CYS A 201 11.44 7.99 -12.93
CA CYS A 201 12.87 8.08 -12.66
C CYS A 201 13.41 6.76 -12.09
N HIS A 202 12.69 6.11 -11.17
CA HIS A 202 13.10 4.83 -10.61
C HIS A 202 13.15 3.74 -11.68
N ALA A 203 12.10 3.59 -12.49
CA ALA A 203 12.06 2.60 -13.56
C ALA A 203 13.19 2.81 -14.58
N ALA A 204 13.38 4.05 -15.04
CA ALA A 204 14.41 4.38 -16.02
C ALA A 204 15.83 4.15 -15.47
N LEU A 205 16.11 4.65 -14.26
CA LEU A 205 17.43 4.51 -13.65
C LEU A 205 17.74 3.05 -13.30
N SER A 206 16.76 2.32 -12.76
CA SER A 206 16.91 0.88 -12.50
C SER A 206 17.19 0.12 -13.77
N TRP A 207 16.46 0.40 -14.86
CA TRP A 207 16.67 -0.23 -16.15
C TRP A 207 18.11 0.02 -16.68
N ILE A 208 18.59 1.29 -16.62
CA ILE A 208 19.96 1.65 -17.04
C ILE A 208 21.00 0.89 -16.20
N LEU A 209 20.87 0.92 -14.87
CA LEU A 209 21.84 0.30 -13.97
C LEU A 209 21.86 -1.24 -14.09
N LEU A 210 20.70 -1.83 -14.38
CA LEU A 210 20.57 -3.27 -14.53
C LEU A 210 21.08 -3.79 -15.88
N PHE A 211 20.54 -3.23 -16.97
CA PHE A 211 20.74 -3.80 -18.32
C PHE A 211 21.92 -3.18 -19.06
N ILE A 212 22.24 -1.90 -18.82
CA ILE A 212 23.37 -1.23 -19.50
C ILE A 212 24.65 -1.38 -18.69
N LEU A 213 24.58 -1.14 -17.37
CA LEU A 213 25.75 -1.17 -16.49
C LEU A 213 25.97 -2.51 -15.79
N ASN A 214 25.04 -3.45 -15.90
CA ASN A 214 25.12 -4.80 -15.33
C ASN A 214 25.38 -4.85 -13.82
N PHE A 215 24.83 -3.90 -13.04
CA PHE A 215 25.02 -3.84 -11.58
C PHE A 215 24.18 -4.87 -10.80
N GLY A 216 23.33 -5.65 -11.48
CA GLY A 216 22.46 -6.63 -10.84
C GLY A 216 21.55 -6.01 -9.75
N ILE A 217 21.28 -6.73 -8.68
CA ILE A 217 20.43 -6.23 -7.57
C ILE A 217 20.92 -4.89 -7.02
N PHE A 218 22.22 -4.68 -6.99
CA PHE A 218 22.80 -3.42 -6.48
C PHE A 218 22.35 -2.21 -7.31
N GLY A 219 22.12 -2.38 -8.62
CA GLY A 219 21.56 -1.33 -9.49
C GLY A 219 20.15 -0.89 -9.05
N ILE A 220 19.28 -1.83 -8.70
CA ILE A 220 17.95 -1.53 -8.15
C ILE A 220 18.08 -0.71 -6.86
N THR A 221 18.96 -1.14 -5.97
CA THR A 221 19.16 -0.50 -4.67
C THR A 221 19.70 0.92 -4.81
N ILE A 222 20.71 1.13 -5.66
CA ILE A 222 21.26 2.47 -5.95
C ILE A 222 20.16 3.38 -6.52
N SER A 223 19.43 2.88 -7.52
CA SER A 223 18.31 3.64 -8.13
C SER A 223 17.30 4.08 -7.08
N TYR A 224 16.92 3.15 -6.20
CA TYR A 224 15.92 3.45 -5.18
C TYR A 224 16.43 4.42 -4.11
N CYS A 225 17.66 4.22 -3.61
CA CYS A 225 18.30 5.13 -2.66
C CYS A 225 18.41 6.54 -3.23
N PHE A 226 18.91 6.66 -4.46
CA PHE A 226 19.07 7.95 -5.13
C PHE A 226 17.73 8.67 -5.32
N ASN A 227 16.72 7.97 -5.83
CA ASN A 227 15.40 8.55 -6.06
C ASN A 227 14.73 8.94 -4.73
N SER A 228 14.78 8.11 -3.71
CA SER A 228 14.18 8.41 -2.40
C SER A 228 14.81 9.67 -1.79
N LEU A 229 16.13 9.79 -1.86
CA LEU A 229 16.88 10.98 -1.43
C LEU A 229 16.46 12.22 -2.24
N LEU A 230 16.50 12.13 -3.57
CA LEU A 230 16.24 13.24 -4.47
C LEU A 230 14.82 13.80 -4.27
N PHE A 231 13.82 12.93 -4.28
CA PHE A 231 12.42 13.34 -4.15
C PHE A 231 12.05 13.76 -2.73
N PHE A 232 12.72 13.22 -1.70
CA PHE A 232 12.64 13.78 -0.36
C PHE A 232 13.07 15.25 -0.36
N PHE A 233 14.25 15.58 -0.88
CA PHE A 233 14.74 16.96 -0.89
C PHE A 233 13.88 17.90 -1.76
N PHE A 234 13.40 17.46 -2.91
CA PHE A 234 12.52 18.30 -3.74
C PHE A 234 11.19 18.61 -3.05
N SER A 235 10.56 17.61 -2.46
CA SER A 235 9.30 17.80 -1.74
C SER A 235 9.50 18.64 -0.47
N ASP A 236 10.57 18.41 0.26
CA ASP A 236 10.91 19.14 1.48
C ASP A 236 11.18 20.62 1.21
N ARG A 237 11.99 20.93 0.18
CA ARG A 237 12.22 22.31 -0.29
C ARG A 237 10.94 23.00 -0.72
N LYS A 238 10.00 22.25 -1.34
CA LYS A 238 8.70 22.81 -1.73
C LYS A 238 7.85 23.16 -0.53
N ILE A 239 7.79 22.30 0.47
CA ILE A 239 7.10 22.55 1.73
C ILE A 239 7.71 23.78 2.42
N TYR A 240 9.04 23.82 2.56
CA TYR A 240 9.74 24.97 3.14
C TYR A 240 9.33 26.31 2.49
N ARG A 241 9.28 26.36 1.16
CA ARG A 241 8.88 27.57 0.44
C ARG A 241 7.41 27.97 0.67
N MET A 242 6.53 26.99 0.94
CA MET A 242 5.12 27.28 1.22
C MET A 242 4.88 27.78 2.65
N VAL A 243 5.77 27.44 3.58
CA VAL A 243 5.67 27.81 5.01
C VAL A 243 6.73 28.82 5.42
N ALA A 244 7.29 29.59 4.49
CA ALA A 244 8.41 30.49 4.72
C ALA A 244 8.18 31.54 5.85
N GLY A 245 6.93 31.84 6.20
CA GLY A 245 6.59 32.69 7.34
C GLY A 245 6.90 32.07 8.71
N ASP A 246 6.97 30.73 8.77
CA ASP A 246 7.25 29.95 9.98
C ASP A 246 8.62 29.24 9.87
N ALA A 247 9.54 29.79 9.07
CA ALA A 247 10.80 29.16 8.68
C ALA A 247 11.74 28.87 9.87
N GLU A 248 11.62 29.60 10.96
CA GLU A 248 12.45 29.41 12.18
C GLU A 248 12.25 28.01 12.79
N ASN A 249 11.09 27.43 12.62
CA ASN A 249 10.76 26.09 13.13
C ASN A 249 11.01 24.98 12.11
N TYR A 250 11.39 25.33 10.89
CA TYR A 250 11.59 24.35 9.84
C TYR A 250 13.03 23.80 9.84
N PHE A 251 13.17 22.52 9.58
CA PHE A 251 14.46 21.85 9.39
C PHE A 251 14.39 20.82 8.26
N TYR A 252 15.53 20.50 7.63
CA TYR A 252 15.60 19.43 6.63
C TYR A 252 15.74 18.05 7.29
N ILE A 253 16.95 17.72 7.74
CA ILE A 253 17.27 16.43 8.37
C ILE A 253 17.58 16.61 9.86
N ILE A 254 18.33 17.68 10.22
CA ILE A 254 18.75 17.92 11.61
C ILE A 254 17.59 18.58 12.36
N PRO A 255 17.00 17.92 13.36
CA PRO A 255 15.87 18.47 14.10
C PRO A 255 16.31 19.66 14.96
N ASN A 256 15.43 20.68 15.03
CA ASN A 256 15.59 21.76 15.99
C ASN A 256 15.17 21.25 17.39
N LYS A 257 15.95 21.55 18.43
CA LYS A 257 15.66 21.15 19.82
C LYS A 257 14.27 21.58 20.28
N ASN A 258 13.78 22.72 19.81
CA ASN A 258 12.46 23.25 20.17
C ASN A 258 11.29 22.44 19.59
N ASN A 259 11.54 21.57 18.60
CA ASN A 259 10.54 20.74 17.97
C ASN A 259 10.44 19.34 18.57
N PHE A 260 11.31 19.03 19.55
CA PHE A 260 11.29 17.74 20.23
C PHE A 260 10.34 17.78 21.42
N GLU A 261 9.14 17.26 21.24
CA GLU A 261 8.16 17.11 22.32
C GLU A 261 8.04 15.64 22.71
N TRP A 262 8.28 15.35 23.99
CA TRP A 262 8.07 14.02 24.58
C TRP A 262 6.63 13.51 24.47
N GLU A 263 5.67 14.42 24.28
CA GLU A 263 4.26 14.08 24.13
C GLU A 263 3.99 13.16 22.95
N ILE A 264 4.75 13.26 21.84
CA ILE A 264 4.65 12.33 20.71
C ILE A 264 5.10 10.93 21.11
N LEU A 265 6.17 10.84 21.94
CA LEU A 265 6.68 9.56 22.44
C LEU A 265 5.75 8.94 23.49
N THR A 266 5.12 9.75 24.35
CA THR A 266 4.13 9.26 25.33
C THR A 266 2.86 8.73 24.63
N ASN A 267 2.47 9.33 23.51
CA ASN A 267 1.38 8.86 22.69
C ASN A 267 1.73 7.62 21.83
N LEU A 268 3.00 7.18 21.81
CA LEU A 268 3.45 6.01 21.05
C LEU A 268 2.66 4.74 21.37
N LYS A 269 2.18 4.54 22.59
CA LYS A 269 1.35 3.39 22.94
C LYS A 269 0.06 3.35 22.11
N THR A 270 -0.63 4.48 22.03
CA THR A 270 -1.89 4.59 21.25
C THR A 270 -1.60 4.48 19.76
N ILE A 271 -0.54 5.14 19.30
CA ILE A 271 -0.10 5.12 17.90
C ILE A 271 0.33 3.71 17.49
N SER A 272 1.11 3.03 18.33
CA SER A 272 1.54 1.64 18.09
C SER A 272 0.35 0.69 18.00
N TYR A 273 -0.66 0.87 18.84
CA TYR A 273 -1.89 0.08 18.77
C TYR A 273 -2.58 0.22 17.40
N TYR A 274 -2.74 1.43 16.88
CA TYR A 274 -3.32 1.63 15.54
C TYR A 274 -2.41 1.12 14.41
N SER A 275 -1.09 1.23 14.57
CA SER A 275 -0.12 0.66 13.63
C SER A 275 -0.20 -0.86 13.61
N LEU A 276 -0.37 -1.52 14.75
CA LEU A 276 -0.57 -2.97 14.88
C LEU A 276 -1.90 -3.43 14.27
N ILE A 277 -2.98 -2.65 14.41
CA ILE A 277 -4.25 -2.96 13.72
C ILE A 277 -4.07 -2.92 12.20
N ASN A 278 -3.35 -1.93 11.67
CA ASN A 278 -3.04 -1.87 10.24
C ASN A 278 -2.17 -3.05 9.79
N LEU A 279 -1.20 -3.46 10.60
CA LEU A 279 -0.42 -4.69 10.35
C LEU A 279 -1.31 -5.92 10.32
N GLY A 280 -2.29 -6.04 11.22
CA GLY A 280 -3.24 -7.14 11.24
C GLY A 280 -4.07 -7.24 9.95
N GLU A 281 -4.44 -6.12 9.36
CA GLU A 281 -5.15 -6.11 8.06
C GLU A 281 -4.27 -6.61 6.90
N VAL A 282 -2.96 -6.38 6.98
CA VAL A 282 -1.98 -6.85 5.99
C VAL A 282 -1.50 -8.27 6.30
N PHE A 283 -1.58 -8.69 7.57
CA PHE A 283 -1.03 -9.97 8.05
C PHE A 283 -1.57 -11.18 7.26
N ILE A 284 -2.85 -11.19 6.92
CA ILE A 284 -3.47 -12.31 6.18
C ILE A 284 -2.75 -12.55 4.84
N TYR A 285 -2.44 -11.47 4.09
CA TYR A 285 -1.75 -11.59 2.81
C TYR A 285 -0.29 -11.99 2.99
N GLN A 286 0.34 -11.46 4.03
CA GLN A 286 1.71 -11.80 4.37
C GLN A 286 1.82 -13.22 4.91
N PHE A 287 0.78 -13.75 5.55
CA PHE A 287 0.71 -15.14 5.95
C PHE A 287 0.65 -16.09 4.74
N VAL A 288 -0.06 -15.70 3.67
CA VAL A 288 -0.05 -16.47 2.40
C VAL A 288 1.38 -16.60 1.88
N PHE A 289 2.17 -15.52 1.92
CA PHE A 289 3.58 -15.57 1.54
C PHE A 289 4.39 -16.47 2.47
N LEU A 290 4.28 -16.28 3.79
CA LEU A 290 5.02 -17.10 4.76
C LEU A 290 4.68 -18.59 4.66
N ALA A 291 3.40 -18.94 4.54
CA ALA A 291 2.97 -20.33 4.39
C ALA A 291 3.49 -20.95 3.08
N SER A 292 3.57 -20.17 2.01
CA SER A 292 4.09 -20.67 0.72
C SER A 292 5.59 -20.98 0.73
N LEU A 293 6.35 -20.47 1.71
CA LEU A 293 7.76 -20.85 1.89
C LEU A 293 7.96 -22.33 2.22
N PHE A 294 6.93 -23.00 2.74
CA PHE A 294 6.95 -24.43 3.09
C PHE A 294 6.34 -25.32 1.99
N ILE A 295 6.09 -24.75 0.82
CA ILE A 295 5.57 -25.45 -0.36
C ILE A 295 6.69 -25.57 -1.38
N ASP A 296 6.44 -26.26 -2.50
CA ASP A 296 7.41 -26.39 -3.59
C ASP A 296 7.86 -25.04 -4.17
N ASN A 297 9.15 -24.94 -4.53
CA ASN A 297 9.76 -23.69 -5.02
C ASN A 297 9.09 -23.11 -6.28
N ASN A 298 8.59 -23.97 -7.18
CA ASN A 298 7.88 -23.50 -8.38
C ASN A 298 6.53 -22.86 -8.02
N GLN A 299 5.82 -23.45 -7.07
CA GLN A 299 4.58 -22.91 -6.53
C GLN A 299 4.85 -21.60 -5.79
N LEU A 300 5.95 -21.51 -5.03
CA LEU A 300 6.36 -20.30 -4.33
C LEU A 300 6.61 -19.14 -5.28
N ILE A 301 7.31 -19.35 -6.40
CA ILE A 301 7.56 -18.32 -7.42
C ILE A 301 6.25 -17.79 -8.00
N VAL A 302 5.34 -18.70 -8.39
CA VAL A 302 4.02 -18.32 -8.89
C VAL A 302 3.27 -17.53 -7.82
N ASN A 303 3.31 -17.98 -6.56
CA ASN A 303 2.65 -17.27 -5.46
C ASN A 303 3.20 -15.85 -5.26
N ILE A 304 4.52 -15.66 -5.31
CA ILE A 304 5.15 -14.32 -5.20
C ILE A 304 4.59 -13.37 -6.26
N ILE A 305 4.52 -13.81 -7.51
CA ILE A 305 4.01 -13.01 -8.63
C ILE A 305 2.53 -12.64 -8.42
N TYR A 306 1.72 -13.65 -8.11
CA TYR A 306 0.29 -13.46 -7.93
C TYR A 306 -0.03 -12.60 -6.69
N LEU A 307 0.70 -12.81 -5.60
CA LEU A 307 0.53 -12.02 -4.37
C LEU A 307 0.95 -10.57 -4.55
N ASN A 308 2.06 -10.30 -5.25
CA ASN A 308 2.51 -8.95 -5.52
C ASN A 308 1.48 -8.15 -6.34
N PHE A 309 0.92 -8.76 -7.39
CA PHE A 309 -0.15 -8.14 -8.17
C PHE A 309 -1.45 -7.97 -7.35
N PHE A 310 -1.78 -8.96 -6.52
CA PHE A 310 -2.93 -8.89 -5.62
C PHE A 310 -2.83 -7.72 -4.63
N GLU A 311 -1.66 -7.53 -4.01
CA GLU A 311 -1.40 -6.41 -3.11
C GLU A 311 -1.52 -5.05 -3.83
N LEU A 312 -1.07 -4.96 -5.09
CA LEU A 312 -1.27 -3.77 -5.91
C LEU A 312 -2.75 -3.45 -6.11
N ILE A 313 -3.56 -4.46 -6.45
CA ILE A 313 -5.02 -4.30 -6.60
C ILE A 313 -5.68 -3.91 -5.26
N ILE A 314 -5.22 -4.46 -4.14
CA ILE A 314 -5.71 -4.05 -2.81
C ILE A 314 -5.50 -2.56 -2.58
N GLU A 315 -4.31 -2.03 -2.87
CA GLU A 315 -4.03 -0.61 -2.66
C GLU A 315 -4.89 0.30 -3.55
N ILE A 316 -5.17 -0.10 -4.78
CA ILE A 316 -6.13 0.58 -5.65
C ILE A 316 -7.54 0.54 -5.02
N ASN A 317 -7.99 -0.62 -4.57
CA ASN A 317 -9.31 -0.80 -3.97
C ASN A 317 -9.47 -0.02 -2.65
N ARG A 318 -8.40 0.18 -1.89
CA ARG A 318 -8.41 1.07 -0.72
C ARG A 318 -8.71 2.53 -1.08
N GLY A 319 -8.36 2.98 -2.28
CA GLY A 319 -8.75 4.28 -2.79
C GLY A 319 -10.28 4.42 -2.89
N PHE A 320 -10.96 3.42 -3.42
CA PHE A 320 -12.43 3.38 -3.48
C PHE A 320 -13.04 3.34 -2.08
N TYR A 321 -12.48 2.53 -1.17
CA TYR A 321 -12.91 2.49 0.23
C TYR A 321 -12.84 3.87 0.91
N TYR A 322 -11.73 4.62 0.78
CA TYR A 322 -11.60 5.94 1.38
C TYR A 322 -12.57 6.97 0.79
N THR A 323 -12.83 6.86 -0.51
CA THR A 323 -13.79 7.75 -1.18
C THR A 323 -15.20 7.53 -0.67
N ILE A 324 -15.70 6.30 -0.71
CA ILE A 324 -17.08 6.01 -0.32
C ILE A 324 -17.31 6.33 1.16
N LYS A 325 -16.33 6.00 2.03
CA LYS A 325 -16.40 6.39 3.44
C LYS A 325 -16.56 7.90 3.61
N ARG A 326 -15.68 8.69 2.96
CA ARG A 326 -15.69 10.16 3.09
C ARG A 326 -16.98 10.79 2.56
N GLU A 327 -17.43 10.36 1.40
CA GLU A 327 -18.62 10.92 0.75
C GLU A 327 -19.89 10.61 1.54
N ILE A 328 -19.99 9.42 2.15
CA ILE A 328 -21.12 9.09 3.06
C ILE A 328 -21.10 9.98 4.30
N ASP A 329 -19.91 10.22 4.88
CA ASP A 329 -19.79 11.03 6.11
C ASP A 329 -20.06 12.53 5.87
N SER A 330 -19.71 13.07 4.67
CA SER A 330 -19.56 14.53 4.51
C SER A 330 -20.59 15.19 3.62
N LYS A 331 -21.17 14.52 2.61
CA LYS A 331 -21.95 15.20 1.56
C LYS A 331 -23.46 15.07 1.66
N TYR A 332 -23.95 13.96 2.17
CA TYR A 332 -25.37 13.68 2.08
C TYR A 332 -26.04 13.75 3.47
N GLN A 333 -26.75 14.85 3.72
CA GLN A 333 -27.61 14.99 4.89
C GLN A 333 -28.91 14.22 4.71
N ASP A 334 -29.45 14.16 3.48
CA ASP A 334 -30.62 13.36 3.16
C ASP A 334 -30.28 11.87 3.06
N ALA A 335 -31.08 11.05 3.74
CA ALA A 335 -30.92 9.61 3.78
C ALA A 335 -31.15 8.94 2.41
N ASN A 336 -32.09 9.48 1.60
CA ASN A 336 -32.42 8.93 0.28
C ASN A 336 -31.30 9.18 -0.73
N ASP A 337 -30.77 10.40 -0.77
CA ASP A 337 -29.65 10.75 -1.64
C ASP A 337 -28.39 9.97 -1.28
N ARG A 338 -28.15 9.80 0.02
CA ARG A 338 -27.05 8.94 0.52
C ARG A 338 -27.20 7.51 0.05
N GLN A 339 -28.40 6.94 0.17
CA GLN A 339 -28.68 5.58 -0.25
C GLN A 339 -28.50 5.42 -1.76
N THR A 340 -29.04 6.34 -2.56
CA THR A 340 -28.90 6.36 -4.02
C THR A 340 -27.44 6.43 -4.44
N TYR A 341 -26.66 7.35 -3.83
CA TYR A 341 -25.21 7.45 -4.09
C TYR A 341 -24.46 6.14 -3.81
N VAL A 342 -24.72 5.52 -2.66
CA VAL A 342 -24.05 4.24 -2.27
C VAL A 342 -24.39 3.13 -3.25
N GLN A 343 -25.63 3.02 -3.67
CA GLN A 343 -26.08 1.99 -4.61
C GLN A 343 -25.39 2.13 -5.98
N PHE A 344 -25.38 3.35 -6.55
CA PHE A 344 -24.73 3.60 -7.84
C PHE A 344 -23.21 3.44 -7.76
N PHE A 345 -22.57 3.93 -6.68
CA PHE A 345 -21.12 3.74 -6.49
C PHE A 345 -20.77 2.26 -6.43
N PHE A 346 -21.54 1.47 -5.67
CA PHE A 346 -21.32 0.04 -5.56
C PHE A 346 -21.53 -0.67 -6.90
N LEU A 347 -22.58 -0.31 -7.66
CA LEU A 347 -22.86 -0.87 -8.98
C LEU A 347 -21.72 -0.60 -9.96
N TYR A 348 -21.27 0.65 -10.08
CA TYR A 348 -20.17 1.02 -10.97
C TYR A 348 -18.86 0.32 -10.58
N TYR A 349 -18.59 0.23 -9.28
CA TYR A 349 -17.44 -0.51 -8.80
C TYR A 349 -17.54 -2.01 -9.12
N LEU A 350 -18.71 -2.62 -8.97
CA LEU A 350 -18.92 -4.02 -9.30
C LEU A 350 -18.68 -4.29 -10.79
N ILE A 351 -19.14 -3.41 -11.68
CA ILE A 351 -18.87 -3.49 -13.12
C ILE A 351 -17.36 -3.45 -13.39
N LEU A 352 -16.64 -2.51 -12.76
CA LEU A 352 -15.18 -2.40 -12.90
C LEU A 352 -14.47 -3.67 -12.42
N SER A 353 -14.86 -4.19 -11.26
CA SER A 353 -14.30 -5.42 -10.71
C SER A 353 -14.58 -6.64 -11.59
N LEU A 354 -15.77 -6.69 -12.21
CA LEU A 354 -16.12 -7.75 -13.15
C LEU A 354 -15.29 -7.68 -14.45
N ILE A 355 -15.01 -6.48 -14.95
CA ILE A 355 -14.11 -6.29 -16.09
C ILE A 355 -12.71 -6.82 -15.78
N ILE A 356 -12.15 -6.49 -14.59
CA ILE A 356 -10.85 -6.99 -14.15
C ILE A 356 -10.88 -8.52 -14.04
N PHE A 357 -11.93 -9.08 -13.43
CA PHE A 357 -12.12 -10.52 -13.29
C PHE A 357 -12.11 -11.23 -14.66
N VAL A 358 -12.92 -10.76 -15.62
CA VAL A 358 -13.00 -11.32 -16.97
C VAL A 358 -11.66 -11.20 -17.70
N THR A 359 -10.97 -10.06 -17.56
CA THR A 359 -9.65 -9.84 -18.17
C THR A 359 -8.64 -10.87 -17.66
N LEU A 360 -8.57 -11.11 -16.34
CA LEU A 360 -7.67 -12.11 -15.75
C LEU A 360 -8.04 -13.55 -16.16
N LEU A 361 -9.32 -13.84 -16.38
CA LEU A 361 -9.76 -15.13 -16.91
C LEU A 361 -9.37 -15.35 -18.36
N LEU A 362 -9.50 -14.35 -19.21
CA LEU A 362 -9.20 -14.44 -20.64
C LEU A 362 -7.69 -14.55 -20.90
N PHE A 363 -6.90 -13.77 -20.20
CA PHE A 363 -5.44 -13.72 -20.41
C PHE A 363 -4.68 -14.67 -19.47
N LYS A 364 -4.75 -15.96 -19.78
CA LYS A 364 -4.26 -17.09 -18.97
C LYS A 364 -2.85 -16.92 -18.36
N TYR A 365 -1.92 -16.29 -19.08
CA TYR A 365 -0.51 -16.20 -18.67
C TYR A 365 -0.03 -14.76 -18.51
N ILE A 366 -0.95 -13.77 -18.51
CA ILE A 366 -0.60 -12.36 -18.54
C ILE A 366 0.36 -11.98 -17.39
N LEU A 367 0.06 -12.40 -16.16
CA LEU A 367 0.88 -12.08 -15.01
C LEU A 367 2.27 -12.71 -15.11
N LEU A 368 2.33 -14.00 -15.45
CA LEU A 368 3.61 -14.68 -15.59
C LEU A 368 4.47 -14.06 -16.70
N ASN A 369 3.84 -13.72 -17.84
CA ASN A 369 4.57 -13.11 -18.96
C ASN A 369 5.06 -11.67 -18.67
N ILE A 370 4.36 -10.92 -17.79
CA ILE A 370 4.81 -9.60 -17.35
C ILE A 370 6.05 -9.72 -16.45
N TYR A 371 6.03 -10.65 -15.50
CA TYR A 371 7.11 -10.79 -14.52
C TYR A 371 8.29 -11.64 -15.00
N ILE A 372 8.05 -12.61 -15.87
CA ILE A 372 9.08 -13.55 -16.36
C ILE A 372 9.01 -13.58 -17.89
N PHE A 373 10.12 -13.21 -18.54
CA PHE A 373 10.20 -13.16 -20.00
C PHE A 373 10.01 -14.54 -20.65
N GLN A 374 9.52 -14.58 -21.87
CA GLN A 374 9.02 -15.64 -22.78
C GLN A 374 9.45 -17.11 -22.61
N GLY A 375 10.29 -17.47 -21.68
CA GLY A 375 10.80 -18.82 -21.51
C GLY A 375 10.44 -19.50 -20.20
N GLY A 376 9.54 -18.90 -19.40
CA GLY A 376 9.14 -19.52 -18.14
C GLY A 376 8.81 -20.99 -18.32
N GLU A 377 9.40 -21.82 -17.48
CA GLU A 377 9.23 -23.27 -17.49
C GLU A 377 7.76 -23.64 -17.67
N THR A 378 7.47 -24.61 -18.50
CA THR A 378 6.10 -25.12 -18.72
C THR A 378 5.36 -25.41 -17.43
N ILE A 379 6.09 -25.81 -16.38
CA ILE A 379 5.59 -26.05 -15.02
C ILE A 379 5.01 -24.79 -14.40
N LEU A 380 5.70 -23.63 -14.44
CA LEU A 380 5.20 -22.38 -13.88
C LEU A 380 3.92 -21.92 -14.58
N LYS A 381 3.85 -22.11 -15.91
CA LYS A 381 2.65 -21.80 -16.71
C LYS A 381 1.47 -22.73 -16.38
N GLN A 382 1.74 -24.02 -16.13
CA GLN A 382 0.71 -24.96 -15.70
C GLN A 382 0.13 -24.59 -14.34
N ILE A 383 1.00 -24.34 -13.34
CA ILE A 383 0.60 -23.93 -11.99
C ILE A 383 -0.20 -22.62 -12.05
N GLY A 384 0.35 -21.57 -12.68
CA GLY A 384 -0.33 -20.27 -12.79
C GLY A 384 -1.64 -20.36 -13.58
N GLY A 385 -1.67 -21.15 -14.67
CA GLY A 385 -2.88 -21.37 -15.43
C GLY A 385 -3.99 -22.09 -14.64
N GLY A 386 -3.63 -23.02 -13.75
CA GLY A 386 -4.57 -23.68 -12.85
C GLY A 386 -5.08 -22.73 -11.77
N LEU A 387 -4.18 -21.97 -11.14
CA LEU A 387 -4.52 -21.03 -10.07
C LEU A 387 -5.43 -19.87 -10.53
N ARG A 388 -5.41 -19.53 -11.81
CA ARG A 388 -6.09 -18.37 -12.39
C ARG A 388 -7.54 -18.20 -11.97
N ILE A 389 -8.33 -19.26 -11.95
CA ILE A 389 -9.77 -19.17 -11.63
C ILE A 389 -9.96 -18.74 -10.17
N ILE A 390 -9.32 -19.46 -9.23
CA ILE A 390 -9.40 -19.15 -7.79
C ILE A 390 -8.87 -17.74 -7.53
N TYR A 391 -7.75 -17.39 -8.12
CA TYR A 391 -7.13 -16.08 -8.00
C TYR A 391 -8.02 -14.93 -8.49
N SER A 392 -8.64 -15.08 -9.68
CA SER A 392 -9.54 -14.07 -10.23
C SER A 392 -10.77 -13.89 -9.35
N LEU A 393 -11.32 -14.98 -8.78
CA LEU A 393 -12.39 -14.93 -7.78
C LEU A 393 -11.94 -14.20 -6.52
N CYS A 394 -10.73 -14.46 -6.00
CA CYS A 394 -10.20 -13.75 -4.85
C CYS A 394 -10.13 -12.22 -5.10
N ILE A 395 -9.67 -11.78 -6.27
CA ILE A 395 -9.65 -10.36 -6.63
C ILE A 395 -11.06 -9.75 -6.63
N LEU A 396 -12.03 -10.44 -7.23
CA LEU A 396 -13.41 -9.98 -7.28
C LEU A 396 -14.02 -9.86 -5.88
N PHE A 397 -13.94 -10.91 -5.08
CA PHE A 397 -14.55 -10.94 -3.74
C PHE A 397 -13.82 -10.00 -2.77
N MET A 398 -12.49 -9.92 -2.83
CA MET A 398 -11.71 -8.96 -2.05
C MET A 398 -12.13 -7.53 -2.36
N GLY A 399 -12.34 -7.19 -3.63
CA GLY A 399 -12.81 -5.87 -4.03
C GLY A 399 -14.18 -5.55 -3.43
N VAL A 400 -15.15 -6.46 -3.56
CA VAL A 400 -16.49 -6.34 -2.97
C VAL A 400 -16.40 -6.17 -1.44
N LYS A 401 -15.57 -6.98 -0.76
CA LYS A 401 -15.33 -6.86 0.69
C LYS A 401 -14.85 -5.48 1.09
N ILE A 402 -13.87 -4.92 0.36
CA ILE A 402 -13.26 -3.61 0.68
C ILE A 402 -14.32 -2.50 0.57
N ILE A 403 -15.16 -2.52 -0.47
CA ILE A 403 -16.22 -1.51 -0.65
C ILE A 403 -17.31 -1.64 0.41
N LEU A 404 -17.76 -2.84 0.71
CA LEU A 404 -18.74 -3.07 1.77
C LEU A 404 -18.21 -2.62 3.15
N ASN A 405 -16.93 -2.81 3.42
CA ASN A 405 -16.27 -2.25 4.59
C ASN A 405 -16.27 -0.71 4.59
N GLY A 406 -16.05 -0.08 3.43
CA GLY A 406 -16.14 1.38 3.27
C GLY A 406 -17.52 1.91 3.59
N ILE A 407 -18.55 1.26 3.06
CA ILE A 407 -19.96 1.58 3.34
C ILE A 407 -20.25 1.41 4.84
N ALA A 408 -19.94 0.26 5.43
CA ALA A 408 -20.18 -0.03 6.83
C ALA A 408 -19.51 1.01 7.76
N ARG A 409 -18.29 1.43 7.46
CA ARG A 409 -17.60 2.47 8.23
C ARG A 409 -18.17 3.86 8.00
N GLY A 410 -18.63 4.18 6.78
CA GLY A 410 -19.27 5.45 6.49
C GLY A 410 -20.61 5.63 7.21
N ILE A 411 -21.30 4.53 7.53
CA ILE A 411 -22.52 4.54 8.36
C ILE A 411 -22.25 4.27 9.85
N ASN A 412 -20.99 4.36 10.28
CA ASN A 412 -20.55 4.12 11.66
C ASN A 412 -20.82 2.71 12.20
N VAL A 413 -21.04 1.72 11.34
CA VAL A 413 -21.19 0.31 11.71
C VAL A 413 -19.86 -0.39 11.48
N GLN A 414 -19.12 -0.67 12.55
CA GLN A 414 -17.82 -1.32 12.46
C GLN A 414 -17.89 -2.80 12.86
N ILE A 415 -17.04 -3.63 12.21
CA ILE A 415 -16.76 -4.97 12.71
C ILE A 415 -15.89 -4.84 13.95
N PRO A 416 -16.28 -5.40 15.11
CA PRO A 416 -15.44 -5.41 16.29
C PRO A 416 -14.07 -6.03 16.02
N ASN A 417 -13.02 -5.47 16.61
CA ASN A 417 -11.66 -5.96 16.41
C ASN A 417 -11.48 -7.42 16.85
N GLU A 418 -12.21 -7.84 17.85
CA GLU A 418 -12.25 -9.24 18.32
C GLU A 418 -12.64 -10.23 17.21
N ARG A 419 -13.63 -9.87 16.38
CA ARG A 419 -14.04 -10.70 15.24
C ARG A 419 -12.98 -10.78 14.16
N LYS A 420 -12.19 -9.71 13.96
CA LYS A 420 -11.08 -9.73 13.01
C LYS A 420 -10.03 -10.77 13.43
N VAL A 421 -9.77 -10.90 14.73
CA VAL A 421 -8.85 -11.93 15.24
C VAL A 421 -9.41 -13.33 14.98
N VAL A 422 -10.70 -13.56 15.22
CA VAL A 422 -11.36 -14.85 14.91
C VAL A 422 -11.22 -15.19 13.42
N TYR A 423 -11.38 -14.22 12.52
CA TYR A 423 -11.20 -14.44 11.09
C TYR A 423 -9.76 -14.82 10.71
N ILE A 424 -8.76 -14.29 11.39
CA ILE A 424 -7.36 -14.69 11.19
C ILE A 424 -7.19 -16.17 11.57
N PHE A 425 -7.72 -16.61 12.70
CA PHE A 425 -7.65 -18.01 13.10
C PHE A 425 -8.39 -18.95 12.14
N ILE A 426 -9.59 -18.56 11.67
CA ILE A 426 -10.35 -19.31 10.66
C ILE A 426 -9.51 -19.45 9.39
N PHE A 427 -8.89 -18.36 8.94
CA PHE A 427 -8.02 -18.37 7.76
C PHE A 427 -6.81 -19.29 7.94
N MET A 428 -6.12 -19.22 9.08
CA MET A 428 -4.97 -20.08 9.37
C MET A 428 -5.36 -21.55 9.39
N PHE A 429 -6.52 -21.88 9.99
CA PHE A 429 -7.04 -23.22 10.03
C PHE A 429 -7.33 -23.77 8.63
N PHE A 430 -8.07 -23.04 7.80
CA PHE A 430 -8.35 -23.47 6.42
C PHE A 430 -7.09 -23.53 5.56
N SER A 431 -6.14 -22.61 5.76
CA SER A 431 -4.85 -22.64 5.06
C SER A 431 -4.06 -23.91 5.40
N TYR A 432 -4.01 -24.29 6.67
CA TYR A 432 -3.40 -25.55 7.08
C TYR A 432 -4.13 -26.75 6.48
N LEU A 433 -5.46 -26.79 6.62
CA LEU A 433 -6.28 -27.89 6.15
C LEU A 433 -6.13 -28.13 4.63
N PHE A 434 -6.28 -27.08 3.82
CA PHE A 434 -6.28 -27.25 2.38
C PHE A 434 -4.86 -27.37 1.81
N SER A 435 -3.91 -26.58 2.28
CA SER A 435 -2.59 -26.53 1.66
C SER A 435 -1.68 -27.66 2.10
N PHE A 436 -1.74 -28.07 3.37
CA PHE A 436 -0.82 -29.03 3.93
C PHE A 436 -1.49 -30.39 4.21
N PHE A 437 -2.71 -30.41 4.76
CA PHE A 437 -3.38 -31.67 5.06
C PHE A 437 -3.95 -32.36 3.80
N TYR A 438 -4.59 -31.57 2.90
CA TYR A 438 -5.08 -32.08 1.61
C TYR A 438 -4.07 -31.92 0.47
N ASP A 439 -2.86 -31.43 0.74
CA ASP A 439 -1.75 -31.28 -0.22
C ASP A 439 -2.11 -30.46 -1.49
N LEU A 440 -2.99 -29.47 -1.34
CA LEU A 440 -3.34 -28.59 -2.46
C LEU A 440 -2.32 -27.48 -2.69
N GLY A 441 -1.29 -27.36 -1.86
CA GLY A 441 -0.24 -26.36 -1.98
C GLY A 441 -0.79 -24.92 -2.04
N ILE A 442 -0.32 -24.11 -3.00
CA ILE A 442 -0.77 -22.72 -3.14
C ILE A 442 -2.26 -22.59 -3.48
N PHE A 443 -2.85 -23.58 -4.15
CA PHE A 443 -4.30 -23.57 -4.43
C PHE A 443 -5.11 -23.56 -3.13
N GLY A 444 -4.66 -24.31 -2.13
CA GLY A 444 -5.27 -24.35 -0.81
C GLY A 444 -5.19 -23.01 -0.08
N LEU A 445 -4.04 -22.29 -0.18
CA LEU A 445 -3.88 -20.96 0.41
C LEU A 445 -4.86 -19.94 -0.21
N TRP A 446 -4.97 -19.89 -1.53
CA TRP A 446 -5.87 -18.98 -2.22
C TRP A 446 -7.34 -19.34 -2.02
N LEU A 447 -7.68 -20.63 -1.94
CA LEU A 447 -9.03 -21.09 -1.60
C LEU A 447 -9.43 -20.64 -0.19
N SER A 448 -8.53 -20.75 0.77
CA SER A 448 -8.75 -20.29 2.15
C SER A 448 -9.01 -18.78 2.22
N MET A 449 -8.29 -18.01 1.39
CA MET A 449 -8.47 -16.57 1.28
C MET A 449 -9.82 -16.22 0.67
N LEU A 450 -10.26 -16.96 -0.36
CA LEU A 450 -11.57 -16.80 -0.98
C LEU A 450 -12.71 -17.05 0.03
N ILE A 451 -12.61 -18.12 0.81
CA ILE A 451 -13.59 -18.43 1.86
C ILE A 451 -13.66 -17.31 2.89
N LEU A 452 -12.51 -16.80 3.33
CA LEU A 452 -12.45 -15.67 4.27
C LEU A 452 -13.12 -14.42 3.71
N ASP A 453 -12.86 -14.08 2.46
CA ASP A 453 -13.45 -12.90 1.82
C ASP A 453 -14.98 -13.05 1.70
N ILE A 454 -15.48 -14.24 1.38
CA ILE A 454 -16.91 -14.54 1.36
C ILE A 454 -17.55 -14.36 2.74
N LEU A 455 -16.93 -14.87 3.80
CA LEU A 455 -17.42 -14.71 5.17
C LEU A 455 -17.50 -13.24 5.57
N HIS A 456 -16.49 -12.44 5.25
CA HIS A 456 -16.50 -11.01 5.48
C HIS A 456 -17.59 -10.27 4.69
N ILE A 457 -17.82 -10.67 3.43
CA ILE A 457 -18.87 -10.09 2.59
C ILE A 457 -20.24 -10.35 3.21
N ILE A 458 -20.51 -11.59 3.62
CA ILE A 458 -21.79 -11.97 4.25
C ILE A 458 -22.05 -11.13 5.51
N GLU A 459 -21.02 -10.96 6.37
CA GLU A 459 -21.16 -10.16 7.59
C GLU A 459 -21.41 -8.68 7.27
N ASN A 460 -20.62 -8.09 6.37
CA ASN A 460 -20.77 -6.70 5.99
C ASN A 460 -22.09 -6.43 5.28
N ALA A 461 -22.54 -7.32 4.39
CA ALA A 461 -23.81 -7.21 3.71
C ALA A 461 -24.99 -7.24 4.68
N LYS A 462 -24.94 -8.11 5.70
CA LYS A 462 -25.96 -8.15 6.78
C LYS A 462 -26.05 -6.80 7.51
N LYS A 463 -24.90 -6.19 7.81
CA LYS A 463 -24.82 -4.89 8.52
C LYS A 463 -25.24 -3.71 7.65
N SER A 464 -24.93 -3.77 6.34
CA SER A 464 -25.27 -2.71 5.39
C SER A 464 -26.62 -2.92 4.71
N ARG A 465 -27.41 -3.88 5.16
CA ARG A 465 -28.67 -4.32 4.51
C ARG A 465 -29.63 -3.15 4.25
N SER A 466 -29.77 -2.20 5.17
CA SER A 466 -30.64 -1.05 5.02
C SER A 466 -30.32 -0.16 3.81
N PHE A 467 -29.07 -0.19 3.32
CA PHE A 467 -28.64 0.60 2.16
C PHE A 467 -28.84 -0.10 0.81
N PHE A 468 -29.10 -1.42 0.81
CA PHE A 468 -29.27 -2.21 -0.40
C PHE A 468 -30.72 -2.60 -0.71
N TYR A 469 -31.66 -2.40 0.23
CA TYR A 469 -33.06 -2.69 -0.05
C TYR A 469 -33.67 -1.63 -0.96
N PHE A 470 -33.90 -2.01 -2.21
CA PHE A 470 -34.76 -1.29 -3.14
C PHE A 470 -36.22 -1.48 -2.70
N GLY A 471 -36.79 -0.47 -2.11
CA GLY A 471 -38.26 -0.39 -1.97
C GLY A 471 -38.83 -1.19 -0.79
N SER A 472 -39.15 -0.47 0.27
CA SER A 472 -40.41 -0.59 1.01
C SER A 472 -40.41 0.42 2.17
N ARG A 473 -40.41 1.68 1.82
CA ARG A 473 -41.08 2.70 2.65
C ARG A 473 -41.83 3.61 1.69
N ARG A 474 -42.98 3.16 1.27
CA ARG A 474 -44.11 4.04 0.93
C ARG A 474 -44.80 4.43 2.22
#